data_3c89dd1cdce77b12b6427a5ce4c955f9
#
_entry.id   3c89dd1cdce77b12b6427a5ce4c955f9
#
_cell.length_a   1.000
_cell.length_b   1.000
_cell.length_c   1.000
_cell.angle_alpha   90.00
_cell.angle_beta   90.00
_cell.angle_gamma   90.00
#
_symmetry.space_group_name_H-M   'P 1'
#
loop_
_entity.id
_entity.type
_entity.pdbx_description
1 polymer ?
#
loop_
_entity_poly.entity_id
_entity_poly.type
_entity_poly.pdbx_seq_one_letter_code
_entity_poly.pdbx_strand_id
1 'polypeptide(L)'
;MPRRIVLLRSHEPLREGWRKRSFAPAGPLLDDRAKVAGVRFDETYHPVRVRRRIGGGDDPPSASGFNYGAAGPGDTYAVRVEADGEDSLERLRRDRPADIVGVFTDPVVSPFPKPYCADPPVGAAGDVARRLGVAALRRAGLTGRGVHVAIVDTGIDGSRIPVAGGWAPRPGYAPGSSAPNHGTMVAYDVRIAAPDARILDYALLTSRAGTWAAFLSDAIAAFADLVERVNATPGRWVVNNSWGLFDRAGDAPIGSPENYSANPDHPFNQITGALVAAGADVFFAAGNCGADCPDRRCGTGDTGPGASIHGANSHPDVVTVAAVTVTDRRLGYSSQGPGALYSRKPDLAGLSHFKGSGIYPADGGTSVASPVAAGVAAALRQARPADRLAPAQLKGLLQRTARDLGGDGWDYDLGYGVIDAAAAVKALRLQPKARRRAKAIR
;
A
#
# COMPACT_ATOMS: atom_id res chain seq x y z
N MET A 1 18.20 -11.71 -16.95
CA MET A 1 17.83 -12.84 -16.09
C MET A 1 16.55 -12.48 -15.37
N PRO A 2 15.50 -13.32 -15.41
CA PRO A 2 14.27 -13.08 -14.68
C PRO A 2 14.56 -13.12 -13.17
N ARG A 3 14.02 -12.13 -12.43
CA ARG A 3 14.04 -12.10 -10.98
C ARG A 3 12.85 -12.89 -10.43
N ARG A 4 13.10 -13.57 -9.31
CA ARG A 4 12.05 -14.33 -8.58
C ARG A 4 12.18 -14.08 -7.08
N ILE A 5 11.09 -14.25 -6.39
CA ILE A 5 11.03 -14.36 -4.94
C ILE A 5 10.98 -15.85 -4.62
N VAL A 6 11.91 -16.33 -3.83
CA VAL A 6 11.94 -17.73 -3.36
C VAL A 6 11.63 -17.76 -1.87
N LEU A 7 10.71 -18.61 -1.47
CA LEU A 7 10.47 -18.90 -0.07
C LEU A 7 11.33 -20.08 0.37
N LEU A 8 12.31 -19.80 1.25
CA LEU A 8 13.22 -20.76 1.83
C LEU A 8 12.78 -21.17 3.24
N ARG A 9 12.83 -22.46 3.52
CA ARG A 9 12.65 -23.00 4.88
C ARG A 9 13.98 -22.95 5.64
N SER A 10 13.98 -22.39 6.84
CA SER A 10 15.14 -22.43 7.73
C SER A 10 15.14 -23.74 8.55
N HIS A 11 16.25 -24.45 8.57
CA HIS A 11 16.45 -25.65 9.39
C HIS A 11 17.01 -25.33 10.77
N GLU A 12 17.58 -24.13 10.95
CA GLU A 12 18.08 -23.63 12.23
C GLU A 12 17.42 -22.31 12.60
N PRO A 13 17.21 -22.03 13.91
CA PRO A 13 16.76 -20.72 14.32
C PRO A 13 17.82 -19.68 13.96
N LEU A 14 17.45 -18.69 13.16
CA LEU A 14 18.34 -17.56 12.86
C LEU A 14 18.69 -16.85 14.17
N ARG A 15 19.99 -16.74 14.47
CA ARG A 15 20.48 -16.11 15.70
C ARG A 15 19.98 -14.69 15.84
N GLU A 16 19.70 -14.24 17.06
CA GLU A 16 19.14 -12.92 17.42
C GLU A 16 19.90 -11.69 16.86
N GLY A 17 21.16 -11.86 16.41
CA GLY A 17 21.95 -10.82 15.75
C GLY A 17 21.32 -10.20 14.50
N TRP A 18 20.38 -10.88 13.86
CA TRP A 18 19.63 -10.40 12.70
C TRP A 18 18.56 -9.36 13.05
N ARG A 19 18.18 -9.24 14.31
CA ARG A 19 17.22 -8.24 14.79
C ARG A 19 17.79 -6.82 14.88
N LYS A 20 19.10 -6.66 14.90
CA LYS A 20 19.77 -5.36 15.00
C LYS A 20 20.29 -4.93 13.65
N ARG A 21 19.48 -4.17 12.87
CA ARG A 21 19.82 -3.17 11.83
C ARG A 21 21.24 -3.24 11.20
N SER A 22 21.90 -4.37 11.15
CA SER A 22 23.16 -4.53 10.45
C SER A 22 22.88 -5.26 9.15
N PHE A 23 23.27 -4.65 8.04
CA PHE A 23 23.26 -5.21 6.71
C PHE A 23 24.18 -6.44 6.66
N ALA A 24 23.73 -7.56 7.20
CA ALA A 24 24.42 -8.82 7.07
C ALA A 24 23.91 -9.53 5.83
N PRO A 25 24.77 -9.99 4.92
CA PRO A 25 24.37 -10.67 3.69
C PRO A 25 23.62 -11.98 3.99
N ALA A 26 22.86 -12.46 3.04
CA ALA A 26 22.05 -13.71 3.10
C ALA A 26 22.88 -14.99 3.42
N GLY A 27 24.18 -14.88 3.64
CA GLY A 27 25.13 -15.95 3.79
C GLY A 27 24.74 -17.10 4.75
N PRO A 28 24.18 -16.86 5.95
CA PRO A 28 23.82 -17.95 6.84
C PRO A 28 22.57 -18.75 6.47
N LEU A 29 21.69 -18.20 5.61
CA LEU A 29 20.52 -18.92 5.09
C LEU A 29 20.85 -19.72 3.85
N LEU A 30 21.93 -19.35 3.21
CA LEU A 30 22.40 -19.90 1.93
C LEU A 30 23.65 -20.73 2.17
N ASP A 31 23.51 -21.77 2.98
CA ASP A 31 24.57 -22.79 2.98
C ASP A 31 24.67 -23.42 1.58
N ASP A 32 25.73 -24.19 1.33
CA ASP A 32 25.96 -24.80 0.03
C ASP A 32 24.81 -25.68 -0.48
N ARG A 33 23.85 -25.99 0.40
CA ARG A 33 22.65 -26.77 0.09
C ARG A 33 21.62 -26.00 -0.75
N ALA A 34 21.59 -24.68 -0.71
CA ALA A 34 20.69 -23.86 -1.53
C ALA A 34 21.28 -23.48 -2.90
N LYS A 35 22.54 -23.76 -3.14
CA LYS A 35 23.21 -23.46 -4.41
C LYS A 35 22.80 -24.43 -5.49
N VAL A 36 22.21 -23.92 -6.58
CA VAL A 36 21.84 -24.65 -7.78
C VAL A 36 22.41 -23.95 -8.99
N ALA A 37 22.95 -24.69 -9.95
CA ALA A 37 23.52 -24.13 -11.18
C ALA A 37 22.47 -23.31 -11.95
N GLY A 38 22.84 -22.08 -12.31
CA GLY A 38 21.95 -21.15 -13.02
C GLY A 38 20.98 -20.36 -12.13
N VAL A 39 21.10 -20.45 -10.79
CA VAL A 39 20.37 -19.63 -9.83
C VAL A 39 21.35 -18.86 -8.96
N ARG A 40 21.22 -17.54 -8.94
CA ARG A 40 22.01 -16.64 -8.09
C ARG A 40 21.14 -15.95 -7.08
N PHE A 41 21.49 -16.05 -5.82
CA PHE A 41 20.84 -15.33 -4.74
C PHE A 41 21.37 -13.89 -4.67
N ASP A 42 20.47 -12.93 -4.49
CA ASP A 42 20.84 -11.54 -4.29
C ASP A 42 21.26 -11.34 -2.83
N GLU A 43 22.58 -11.34 -2.58
CA GLU A 43 23.17 -11.17 -1.26
C GLU A 43 22.92 -9.78 -0.66
N THR A 44 22.51 -8.80 -1.48
CA THR A 44 22.15 -7.44 -1.01
C THR A 44 20.72 -7.36 -0.49
N TYR A 45 19.89 -8.37 -0.77
CA TYR A 45 18.53 -8.45 -0.29
C TYR A 45 18.45 -9.16 1.06
N HIS A 46 17.94 -8.45 2.07
CA HIS A 46 17.74 -9.05 3.41
C HIS A 46 16.59 -10.03 3.38
N PRO A 47 16.80 -11.28 3.81
CA PRO A 47 15.74 -12.25 3.89
C PRO A 47 14.61 -11.76 4.79
N VAL A 48 13.38 -11.78 4.28
CA VAL A 48 12.18 -11.37 5.01
C VAL A 48 11.45 -12.60 5.51
N ARG A 49 11.24 -12.68 6.82
CA ARG A 49 10.55 -13.81 7.43
C ARG A 49 9.07 -13.84 7.04
N VAL A 50 8.64 -14.99 6.52
CA VAL A 50 7.26 -15.28 6.13
C VAL A 50 6.80 -16.48 6.92
N ARG A 51 5.72 -16.38 7.69
CA ARG A 51 5.13 -17.54 8.36
C ARG A 51 3.94 -18.03 7.57
N ARG A 52 4.00 -19.23 7.02
CA ARG A 52 2.82 -19.93 6.54
C ARG A 52 2.05 -20.48 7.75
N ARG A 53 0.75 -20.21 7.84
CA ARG A 53 -0.11 -20.83 8.85
C ARG A 53 -0.19 -22.33 8.55
N ILE A 54 0.42 -23.14 9.40
CA ILE A 54 0.20 -24.58 9.43
C ILE A 54 -0.93 -24.82 10.44
N GLY A 55 -2.07 -25.29 9.99
CA GLY A 55 -3.12 -25.75 10.89
C GLY A 55 -4.51 -25.45 10.37
N GLY A 56 -5.27 -26.50 10.10
CA GLY A 56 -6.69 -26.43 9.82
C GLY A 56 -7.47 -25.90 11.01
N GLY A 57 -8.32 -24.94 10.74
CA GLY A 57 -9.32 -24.38 11.62
C GLY A 57 -10.07 -23.35 10.82
N ASP A 58 -11.39 -23.32 10.93
CA ASP A 58 -12.36 -22.48 10.25
C ASP A 58 -12.24 -20.98 10.58
N ASP A 59 -11.04 -20.44 10.67
CA ASP A 59 -10.82 -19.02 10.83
C ASP A 59 -10.84 -18.31 9.47
N PRO A 60 -11.47 -17.12 9.37
CA PRO A 60 -11.59 -16.38 8.13
C PRO A 60 -10.20 -16.04 7.53
N PRO A 61 -10.10 -15.85 6.20
CA PRO A 61 -8.86 -15.63 5.47
C PRO A 61 -8.03 -14.40 5.89
N SER A 62 -8.51 -13.61 6.82
CA SER A 62 -7.83 -12.42 7.39
C SER A 62 -6.70 -12.72 8.38
N ALA A 63 -6.48 -13.98 8.76
CA ALA A 63 -5.36 -14.33 9.63
C ALA A 63 -4.11 -14.60 8.78
N SER A 64 -3.48 -13.54 8.34
CA SER A 64 -2.26 -13.54 7.52
C SER A 64 -1.12 -14.29 8.20
N GLY A 65 -0.37 -15.05 7.40
CA GLY A 65 0.71 -15.92 7.83
C GLY A 65 2.00 -15.23 8.32
N PHE A 66 2.03 -13.91 8.44
CA PHE A 66 3.21 -13.17 8.91
C PHE A 66 3.13 -12.95 10.42
N ASN A 67 3.92 -13.70 11.18
CA ASN A 67 4.02 -13.51 12.63
C ASN A 67 5.48 -13.27 13.00
N TYR A 68 5.76 -12.12 13.61
CA TYR A 68 7.10 -11.67 14.02
C TYR A 68 7.46 -12.10 15.45
N GLY A 69 6.89 -13.19 15.95
CA GLY A 69 7.34 -13.83 17.19
C GLY A 69 8.80 -14.33 17.08
N ALA A 70 9.35 -14.92 18.14
CA ALA A 70 10.71 -15.48 18.14
C ALA A 70 10.91 -16.45 16.97
N ALA A 71 12.06 -16.34 16.28
CA ALA A 71 12.43 -17.25 15.20
C ALA A 71 12.51 -18.69 15.72
N GLY A 72 11.96 -19.64 14.96
CA GLY A 72 11.94 -21.06 15.30
C GLY A 72 12.35 -21.93 14.11
N PRO A 73 12.71 -23.20 14.37
CA PRO A 73 12.95 -24.17 13.30
C PRO A 73 11.69 -24.28 12.42
N GLY A 74 11.90 -24.33 11.09
CA GLY A 74 10.82 -24.41 10.11
C GLY A 74 10.22 -23.07 9.67
N ASP A 75 10.74 -21.93 10.14
CA ASP A 75 10.39 -20.63 9.61
C ASP A 75 10.76 -20.51 8.13
N THR A 76 9.95 -19.77 7.39
CA THR A 76 10.13 -19.52 5.97
C THR A 76 10.61 -18.09 5.76
N TYR A 77 11.52 -17.88 4.82
CA TYR A 77 12.07 -16.58 4.47
C TYR A 77 11.90 -16.31 2.98
N ALA A 78 11.41 -15.12 2.64
CA ALA A 78 11.45 -14.62 1.29
C ALA A 78 12.85 -14.09 0.98
N VAL A 79 13.46 -14.60 -0.08
CA VAL A 79 14.74 -14.17 -0.62
C VAL A 79 14.58 -13.81 -2.09
N ARG A 80 15.46 -12.96 -2.61
CA ARG A 80 15.48 -12.59 -4.03
C ARG A 80 16.50 -13.44 -4.77
N VAL A 81 16.13 -13.94 -5.95
CA VAL A 81 17.02 -14.68 -6.83
C VAL A 81 16.96 -14.16 -8.26
N GLU A 82 18.05 -14.36 -8.99
CA GLU A 82 18.13 -14.24 -10.44
C GLU A 82 18.40 -15.63 -11.03
N ALA A 83 17.62 -16.04 -12.02
CA ALA A 83 17.77 -17.33 -12.68
C ALA A 83 18.13 -17.17 -14.15
N ASP A 84 18.93 -18.09 -14.69
CA ASP A 84 19.30 -18.08 -16.10
C ASP A 84 18.13 -18.42 -17.03
N GLY A 85 17.11 -19.15 -16.50
CA GLY A 85 15.88 -19.52 -17.19
C GLY A 85 14.96 -20.36 -16.30
N GLU A 86 13.80 -20.71 -16.82
CA GLU A 86 12.80 -21.53 -16.09
C GLU A 86 13.34 -22.92 -15.73
N ASP A 87 14.17 -23.53 -16.59
CA ASP A 87 14.81 -24.82 -16.31
C ASP A 87 15.65 -24.78 -15.02
N SER A 88 16.27 -23.63 -14.72
CA SER A 88 17.08 -23.46 -13.51
C SER A 88 16.18 -23.37 -12.26
N LEU A 89 15.02 -22.77 -12.39
CA LEU A 89 14.02 -22.70 -11.32
C LEU A 89 13.36 -24.07 -11.07
N GLU A 90 13.08 -24.82 -12.14
CA GLU A 90 12.58 -26.20 -12.01
C GLU A 90 13.60 -27.11 -11.34
N ARG A 91 14.89 -26.99 -11.70
CA ARG A 91 15.96 -27.68 -10.99
C ARG A 91 16.00 -27.32 -9.52
N LEU A 92 15.90 -26.02 -9.18
CA LEU A 92 15.88 -25.55 -7.80
C LEU A 92 14.76 -26.22 -7.00
N ARG A 93 13.53 -26.28 -7.54
CA ARG A 93 12.38 -26.93 -6.90
C ARG A 93 12.59 -28.43 -6.75
N ARG A 94 13.04 -29.09 -7.81
CA ARG A 94 13.23 -30.55 -7.84
C ARG A 94 14.35 -31.01 -6.92
N ASP A 95 15.50 -30.31 -6.93
CA ASP A 95 16.70 -30.73 -6.26
C ASP A 95 16.69 -30.32 -4.77
N ARG A 96 15.80 -29.40 -4.38
CA ARG A 96 15.68 -28.85 -3.00
C ARG A 96 14.25 -28.79 -2.48
N PRO A 97 13.44 -29.87 -2.58
CA PRO A 97 12.02 -29.82 -2.21
C PRO A 97 11.79 -29.64 -0.70
N ALA A 98 12.78 -29.98 0.15
CA ALA A 98 12.71 -29.77 1.57
C ALA A 98 12.95 -28.29 1.97
N ASP A 99 13.73 -27.57 1.17
CA ASP A 99 14.17 -26.21 1.46
C ASP A 99 13.32 -25.15 0.75
N ILE A 100 12.80 -25.45 -0.44
CA ILE A 100 12.03 -24.53 -1.26
C ILE A 100 10.54 -24.72 -1.01
N VAL A 101 9.92 -23.73 -0.38
CA VAL A 101 8.46 -23.71 -0.12
C VAL A 101 7.68 -23.20 -1.31
N GLY A 102 8.25 -22.26 -2.06
CA GLY A 102 7.64 -21.70 -3.26
C GLY A 102 8.58 -20.78 -4.02
N VAL A 103 8.28 -20.59 -5.30
CA VAL A 103 8.95 -19.64 -6.19
C VAL A 103 7.88 -18.76 -6.79
N PHE A 104 8.08 -17.44 -6.78
CA PHE A 104 7.07 -16.47 -7.20
C PHE A 104 7.68 -15.42 -8.13
N THR A 105 6.88 -14.80 -8.96
CA THR A 105 7.29 -13.68 -9.79
C THR A 105 7.67 -12.47 -8.93
N ASP A 106 8.58 -11.65 -9.43
CA ASP A 106 9.01 -10.40 -8.81
C ASP A 106 8.81 -9.22 -9.80
N PRO A 107 7.56 -8.93 -10.21
CA PRO A 107 7.29 -7.92 -11.20
C PRO A 107 7.64 -6.52 -10.71
N VAL A 108 7.85 -5.63 -11.68
CA VAL A 108 8.13 -4.22 -11.44
C VAL A 108 6.83 -3.47 -11.18
N VAL A 109 6.82 -2.72 -10.09
CA VAL A 109 5.75 -1.79 -9.73
C VAL A 109 6.21 -0.34 -9.85
N SER A 110 5.29 0.55 -10.15
CA SER A 110 5.59 1.98 -10.31
C SER A 110 4.43 2.85 -9.84
N PRO A 111 4.69 4.15 -9.53
CA PRO A 111 3.65 5.05 -9.09
C PRO A 111 2.63 5.27 -10.20
N PHE A 112 1.43 5.71 -9.83
CA PHE A 112 0.38 6.12 -10.76
C PHE A 112 0.39 7.66 -10.99
N PRO A 113 1.49 8.26 -11.49
CA PRO A 113 1.54 9.68 -11.73
C PRO A 113 0.64 10.04 -12.90
N LYS A 114 0.23 11.26 -12.93
CA LYS A 114 -0.34 12.02 -14.02
C LYS A 114 -1.29 11.26 -14.96
N PRO A 115 -2.58 11.57 -14.89
CA PRO A 115 -3.54 11.12 -15.88
C PRO A 115 -3.16 11.61 -17.27
N TYR A 116 -3.35 10.75 -18.24
CA TYR A 116 -3.05 11.02 -19.63
C TYR A 116 -4.09 11.94 -20.30
N CYS A 117 -5.30 12.03 -19.75
CA CYS A 117 -6.34 12.93 -20.22
C CYS A 117 -5.92 14.39 -19.99
N ALA A 118 -5.89 15.16 -21.04
CA ALA A 118 -5.40 16.56 -21.06
C ALA A 118 -6.38 17.59 -20.46
N ASP A 119 -7.33 17.16 -19.63
CA ASP A 119 -8.28 18.07 -18.99
C ASP A 119 -7.58 19.01 -18.00
N PRO A 120 -7.96 20.28 -17.95
CA PRO A 120 -7.44 21.19 -16.93
C PRO A 120 -7.88 20.73 -15.52
N PRO A 121 -7.12 21.11 -14.46
CA PRO A 121 -7.50 20.77 -13.09
C PRO A 121 -8.87 21.34 -12.72
N VAL A 122 -9.67 20.56 -12.00
CA VAL A 122 -11.01 20.94 -11.55
C VAL A 122 -10.97 21.32 -10.08
N GLY A 123 -11.05 22.62 -9.78
CA GLY A 123 -10.98 23.13 -8.42
C GLY A 123 -9.58 23.15 -7.81
N ALA A 124 -9.52 23.34 -6.50
CA ALA A 124 -8.30 23.42 -5.72
C ALA A 124 -8.42 22.62 -4.41
N ALA A 125 -7.32 22.47 -3.65
CA ALA A 125 -7.30 21.76 -2.36
C ALA A 125 -8.37 22.26 -1.36
N GLY A 126 -8.71 23.55 -1.38
CA GLY A 126 -9.81 24.11 -0.58
C GLY A 126 -11.19 23.57 -0.97
N ASP A 127 -11.41 23.31 -2.26
CA ASP A 127 -12.64 22.69 -2.77
C ASP A 127 -12.71 21.22 -2.35
N VAL A 128 -11.57 20.51 -2.42
CA VAL A 128 -11.44 19.15 -1.92
C VAL A 128 -11.79 19.08 -0.44
N ALA A 129 -11.18 19.92 0.40
CA ALA A 129 -11.45 19.97 1.83
C ALA A 129 -12.94 20.24 2.14
N ARG A 130 -13.57 21.12 1.38
CA ARG A 130 -14.99 21.44 1.50
C ARG A 130 -15.87 20.27 1.09
N ARG A 131 -15.57 19.63 -0.04
CA ARG A 131 -16.34 18.51 -0.60
C ARG A 131 -16.26 17.26 0.26
N LEU A 132 -15.09 16.98 0.87
CA LEU A 132 -14.89 15.92 1.85
C LEU A 132 -15.61 16.17 3.19
N GLY A 133 -16.01 17.40 3.47
CA GLY A 133 -16.55 17.75 4.80
C GLY A 133 -15.49 17.86 5.89
N VAL A 134 -14.25 18.25 5.57
CA VAL A 134 -13.11 18.39 6.52
C VAL A 134 -13.46 19.33 7.68
N ALA A 135 -14.37 20.31 7.47
CA ALA A 135 -14.85 21.17 8.55
C ALA A 135 -15.48 20.40 9.72
N ALA A 136 -16.11 19.25 9.46
CA ALA A 136 -16.65 18.39 10.53
C ALA A 136 -15.52 17.73 11.36
N LEU A 137 -14.46 17.26 10.72
CA LEU A 137 -13.26 16.75 11.41
C LEU A 137 -12.66 17.83 12.31
N ARG A 138 -12.47 19.04 11.79
CA ARG A 138 -11.90 20.16 12.55
C ARG A 138 -12.76 20.57 13.73
N ARG A 139 -14.11 20.62 13.58
CA ARG A 139 -15.04 20.88 14.70
C ARG A 139 -14.94 19.80 15.78
N ALA A 140 -14.71 18.54 15.41
CA ALA A 140 -14.47 17.45 16.34
C ALA A 140 -13.03 17.45 16.92
N GLY A 141 -12.16 18.36 16.47
CA GLY A 141 -10.76 18.45 16.88
C GLY A 141 -9.88 17.33 16.31
N LEU A 142 -10.29 16.75 15.19
CA LEU A 142 -9.61 15.66 14.51
C LEU A 142 -8.74 16.22 13.39
N THR A 143 -7.44 16.16 13.59
CA THR A 143 -6.40 16.68 12.68
C THR A 143 -5.36 15.64 12.32
N GLY A 144 -5.55 14.37 12.75
CA GLY A 144 -4.58 13.31 12.61
C GLY A 144 -3.47 13.32 13.67
N ARG A 145 -3.58 14.16 14.70
CA ARG A 145 -2.54 14.29 15.74
C ARG A 145 -2.28 12.95 16.44
N GLY A 146 -1.01 12.54 16.49
CA GLY A 146 -0.59 11.27 17.09
C GLY A 146 -0.90 10.04 16.24
N VAL A 147 -1.25 10.24 14.97
CA VAL A 147 -1.45 9.16 13.99
C VAL A 147 -0.24 9.10 13.07
N HIS A 148 0.31 7.92 12.87
CA HIS A 148 1.38 7.66 11.91
C HIS A 148 0.77 7.41 10.53
N VAL A 149 1.27 8.12 9.52
CA VAL A 149 0.89 7.91 8.13
C VAL A 149 2.14 7.59 7.33
N ALA A 150 2.29 6.35 6.92
CA ALA A 150 3.39 5.93 6.05
C ALA A 150 2.99 6.18 4.58
N ILE A 151 3.81 6.97 3.89
CA ILE A 151 3.72 7.20 2.46
C ILE A 151 4.74 6.28 1.79
N VAL A 152 4.25 5.18 1.22
CA VAL A 152 5.09 4.22 0.50
C VAL A 152 5.12 4.65 -0.96
N ASP A 153 6.18 5.37 -1.37
CA ASP A 153 6.22 6.08 -2.66
C ASP A 153 7.64 6.36 -3.14
N THR A 154 7.85 7.44 -3.91
CA THR A 154 9.12 7.86 -4.51
C THR A 154 10.04 8.64 -3.57
N GLY A 155 9.68 8.79 -2.30
CA GLY A 155 10.35 9.63 -1.33
C GLY A 155 9.70 11.01 -1.19
N ILE A 156 10.02 11.71 -0.10
CA ILE A 156 9.40 12.99 0.29
C ILE A 156 10.47 14.08 0.40
N ASP A 157 10.15 15.29 -0.06
CA ASP A 157 10.91 16.50 0.25
C ASP A 157 10.54 16.99 1.66
N GLY A 158 11.42 16.71 2.62
CA GLY A 158 11.26 17.07 4.03
C GLY A 158 11.26 18.57 4.30
N SER A 159 11.75 19.40 3.37
CA SER A 159 11.67 20.86 3.47
C SER A 159 10.25 21.39 3.23
N ARG A 160 9.46 20.67 2.44
CA ARG A 160 8.06 21.00 2.16
C ARG A 160 7.09 20.28 3.11
N ILE A 161 7.34 19.02 3.39
CA ILE A 161 6.52 18.17 4.25
C ILE A 161 7.40 17.56 5.34
N PRO A 162 7.35 18.04 6.57
CA PRO A 162 8.12 17.46 7.66
C PRO A 162 7.82 15.97 7.85
N VAL A 163 8.86 15.15 7.92
CA VAL A 163 8.77 13.70 8.10
C VAL A 163 9.28 13.29 9.49
N ALA A 164 8.66 12.25 10.06
CA ALA A 164 8.98 11.74 11.40
C ALA A 164 9.87 10.49 11.37
N GLY A 165 10.51 10.20 10.24
CA GLY A 165 11.31 9.02 9.96
C GLY A 165 10.82 8.30 8.72
N GLY A 166 11.28 7.06 8.52
CA GLY A 166 10.89 6.30 7.34
C GLY A 166 11.77 5.08 7.09
N TRP A 167 11.76 4.62 5.84
CA TRP A 167 12.51 3.48 5.34
C TRP A 167 12.82 3.65 3.85
N ALA A 168 13.91 3.08 3.38
CA ALA A 168 14.21 2.98 1.96
C ALA A 168 14.98 1.70 1.64
N PRO A 169 14.88 1.18 0.40
CA PRO A 169 15.60 -0.02 -0.02
C PRO A 169 17.10 0.21 -0.20
N ARG A 170 17.55 1.47 -0.25
CA ARG A 170 18.95 1.82 -0.46
C ARG A 170 19.63 2.24 0.84
N PRO A 171 20.81 1.69 1.15
CA PRO A 171 21.64 2.18 2.22
C PRO A 171 21.96 3.68 2.05
N GLY A 172 21.96 4.42 3.13
CA GLY A 172 22.33 5.85 3.14
C GLY A 172 21.23 6.81 2.72
N TYR A 173 20.04 6.35 2.32
CA TYR A 173 18.89 7.23 2.12
C TYR A 173 18.40 7.77 3.48
N ALA A 174 18.33 9.09 3.62
CA ALA A 174 17.73 9.73 4.77
C ALA A 174 16.26 10.07 4.47
N PRO A 175 15.30 9.67 5.31
CA PRO A 175 13.91 10.07 5.13
C PRO A 175 13.75 11.58 5.03
N GLY A 176 13.02 12.05 4.04
CA GLY A 176 12.84 13.47 3.77
C GLY A 176 13.93 14.10 2.90
N SER A 177 14.89 13.33 2.39
CA SER A 177 16.00 13.85 1.55
C SER A 177 15.67 13.87 0.05
N SER A 178 14.48 13.48 -0.37
CA SER A 178 14.09 13.49 -1.78
C SER A 178 13.89 14.92 -2.30
N ALA A 179 14.16 15.13 -3.58
CA ALA A 179 13.68 16.33 -4.27
C ALA A 179 12.15 16.29 -4.38
N PRO A 180 11.46 17.44 -4.59
CA PRO A 180 10.02 17.48 -4.78
C PRO A 180 9.57 16.56 -5.92
N ASN A 181 8.70 15.60 -5.62
CA ASN A 181 8.27 14.56 -6.54
C ASN A 181 6.88 14.00 -6.17
N HIS A 182 6.51 12.86 -6.75
CA HIS A 182 5.23 12.21 -6.55
C HIS A 182 4.91 11.91 -5.08
N GLY A 183 5.85 11.36 -4.30
CA GLY A 183 5.64 11.09 -2.87
C GLY A 183 5.43 12.35 -2.03
N THR A 184 6.04 13.50 -2.44
CA THR A 184 5.80 14.80 -1.81
C THR A 184 4.37 15.29 -2.07
N MET A 185 3.85 15.13 -3.30
CA MET A 185 2.45 15.41 -3.63
C MET A 185 1.51 14.54 -2.80
N VAL A 186 1.74 13.24 -2.77
CA VAL A 186 0.93 12.27 -2.01
C VAL A 186 0.89 12.61 -0.51
N ALA A 187 2.03 13.00 0.07
CA ALA A 187 2.10 13.44 1.47
C ALA A 187 1.33 14.74 1.72
N TYR A 188 1.33 15.67 0.76
CA TYR A 188 0.53 16.89 0.81
C TYR A 188 -0.96 16.56 0.83
N ASP A 189 -1.42 15.65 -0.03
CA ASP A 189 -2.82 15.31 -0.18
C ASP A 189 -3.42 14.66 1.07
N VAL A 190 -2.67 13.83 1.78
CA VAL A 190 -3.04 13.32 3.12
C VAL A 190 -3.33 14.48 4.07
N ARG A 191 -2.51 15.55 4.03
CA ARG A 191 -2.59 16.66 4.97
C ARG A 191 -3.78 17.58 4.72
N ILE A 192 -4.49 17.46 3.61
CA ILE A 192 -5.76 18.17 3.38
C ILE A 192 -6.76 17.86 4.51
N ALA A 193 -6.89 16.60 4.90
CA ALA A 193 -7.77 16.16 5.98
C ALA A 193 -7.04 15.99 7.34
N ALA A 194 -5.77 15.56 7.33
CA ALA A 194 -4.97 15.24 8.52
C ALA A 194 -3.67 16.07 8.61
N PRO A 195 -3.75 17.41 8.80
CA PRO A 195 -2.59 18.28 8.77
C PRO A 195 -1.56 18.02 9.87
N ASP A 196 -1.96 17.45 11.01
CA ASP A 196 -1.09 17.16 12.17
C ASP A 196 -0.67 15.68 12.23
N ALA A 197 -0.90 14.88 11.17
CA ALA A 197 -0.44 13.51 11.09
C ALA A 197 1.09 13.43 11.06
N ARG A 198 1.66 12.40 11.69
CA ARG A 198 3.10 12.11 11.65
C ARG A 198 3.42 11.37 10.35
N ILE A 199 3.91 12.08 9.36
CA ILE A 199 4.26 11.51 8.05
C ILE A 199 5.57 10.72 8.17
N LEU A 200 5.56 9.50 7.62
CA LEU A 200 6.73 8.64 7.48
C LEU A 200 7.04 8.45 6.00
N ASP A 201 8.30 8.65 5.63
CA ASP A 201 8.79 8.55 4.26
C ASP A 201 9.29 7.12 3.98
N TYR A 202 8.51 6.34 3.26
CA TYR A 202 8.88 5.02 2.77
C TYR A 202 9.24 5.11 1.29
N ALA A 203 10.49 5.47 0.99
CA ALA A 203 10.97 5.75 -0.37
C ALA A 203 11.18 4.46 -1.20
N LEU A 204 10.16 3.59 -1.26
CA LEU A 204 10.19 2.29 -1.93
C LEU A 204 10.58 2.41 -3.41
N LEU A 205 9.97 3.36 -4.12
CA LEU A 205 10.09 3.47 -5.58
C LEU A 205 11.40 4.11 -6.04
N THR A 206 12.36 4.23 -5.12
CA THR A 206 13.76 4.58 -5.43
C THR A 206 14.67 3.36 -5.61
N SER A 207 14.15 2.14 -5.49
CA SER A 207 14.97 0.92 -5.50
C SER A 207 15.69 0.71 -6.82
N ARG A 208 15.09 1.13 -7.93
CA ARG A 208 15.70 1.07 -9.25
C ARG A 208 16.30 2.41 -9.65
N ALA A 209 17.62 2.43 -9.82
CA ALA A 209 18.36 3.65 -10.18
C ALA A 209 17.82 4.29 -11.47
N GLY A 210 17.63 5.62 -11.43
CA GLY A 210 17.19 6.40 -12.60
C GLY A 210 15.70 6.23 -12.98
N THR A 211 14.93 5.47 -12.21
CA THR A 211 13.49 5.27 -12.44
C THR A 211 12.71 5.39 -11.13
N TRP A 212 11.44 5.77 -11.22
CA TRP A 212 10.52 5.65 -10.09
C TRP A 212 9.82 4.31 -10.16
N ALA A 213 10.53 3.27 -9.76
CA ALA A 213 10.02 1.91 -9.78
C ALA A 213 10.71 1.05 -8.72
N ALA A 214 10.06 -0.04 -8.33
CA ALA A 214 10.59 -1.04 -7.41
C ALA A 214 10.22 -2.44 -7.89
N PHE A 215 10.91 -3.45 -7.36
CA PHE A 215 10.44 -4.82 -7.42
C PHE A 215 9.52 -5.12 -6.23
N LEU A 216 8.62 -6.08 -6.35
CA LEU A 216 7.74 -6.47 -5.24
C LEU A 216 8.51 -7.02 -4.05
N SER A 217 9.66 -7.63 -4.26
CA SER A 217 10.55 -8.04 -3.17
C SER A 217 10.98 -6.86 -2.29
N ASP A 218 11.23 -5.67 -2.86
CA ASP A 218 11.50 -4.46 -2.06
C ASP A 218 10.26 -4.01 -1.29
N ALA A 219 9.07 -4.16 -1.88
CA ALA A 219 7.81 -3.88 -1.19
C ALA A 219 7.56 -4.85 -0.03
N ILE A 220 7.93 -6.13 -0.16
CA ILE A 220 7.88 -7.10 0.95
C ILE A 220 8.76 -6.60 2.10
N ALA A 221 9.98 -6.14 1.84
CA ALA A 221 10.88 -5.63 2.86
C ALA A 221 10.32 -4.35 3.55
N ALA A 222 9.75 -3.42 2.77
CA ALA A 222 9.10 -2.22 3.31
C ALA A 222 7.91 -2.55 4.21
N PHE A 223 7.07 -3.50 3.79
CA PHE A 223 5.89 -3.92 4.55
C PHE A 223 6.28 -4.71 5.81
N ALA A 224 7.39 -5.46 5.77
CA ALA A 224 7.93 -6.12 6.95
C ALA A 224 8.35 -5.10 8.03
N ASP A 225 9.08 -4.05 7.66
CA ASP A 225 9.43 -2.95 8.58
C ASP A 225 8.15 -2.26 9.12
N LEU A 226 7.14 -2.05 8.28
CA LEU A 226 5.85 -1.49 8.73
C LEU A 226 5.15 -2.39 9.75
N VAL A 227 5.08 -3.70 9.52
CA VAL A 227 4.47 -4.65 10.46
C VAL A 227 5.19 -4.61 11.81
N GLU A 228 6.53 -4.58 11.82
CA GLU A 228 7.31 -4.46 13.05
C GLU A 228 6.99 -3.17 13.80
N ARG A 229 6.93 -2.03 13.10
CA ARG A 229 6.60 -0.72 13.71
C ARG A 229 5.17 -0.66 14.23
N VAL A 230 4.20 -1.19 13.50
CA VAL A 230 2.80 -1.26 13.94
C VAL A 230 2.68 -2.09 15.20
N ASN A 231 3.35 -3.25 15.26
CA ASN A 231 3.36 -4.11 16.46
C ASN A 231 4.07 -3.44 17.65
N ALA A 232 5.13 -2.66 17.41
CA ALA A 232 5.85 -1.93 18.46
C ALA A 232 5.05 -0.74 19.03
N THR A 233 4.20 -0.11 18.22
CA THR A 233 3.38 1.04 18.61
C THR A 233 1.96 0.93 18.05
N PRO A 234 1.13 0.00 18.57
CA PRO A 234 -0.16 -0.32 17.96
C PRO A 234 -1.17 0.82 18.04
N GLY A 235 -2.14 0.78 17.16
CA GLY A 235 -3.42 1.47 17.30
C GLY A 235 -3.68 2.63 16.35
N ARG A 236 -2.68 3.38 15.85
CA ARG A 236 -2.92 4.59 15.03
C ARG A 236 -2.00 4.64 13.82
N TRP A 237 -2.25 3.73 12.88
CA TRP A 237 -1.46 3.61 11.66
C TRP A 237 -2.33 3.64 10.42
N VAL A 238 -1.90 4.44 9.46
CA VAL A 238 -2.44 4.47 8.09
C VAL A 238 -1.27 4.32 7.13
N VAL A 239 -1.42 3.50 6.11
CA VAL A 239 -0.38 3.27 5.09
C VAL A 239 -1.00 3.57 3.74
N ASN A 240 -0.42 4.50 3.00
CA ASN A 240 -0.88 4.88 1.68
C ASN A 240 0.08 4.41 0.61
N ASN A 241 -0.47 3.75 -0.41
CA ASN A 241 0.23 3.19 -1.55
C ASN A 241 -0.37 3.74 -2.84
N SER A 242 0.34 4.67 -3.47
CA SER A 242 -0.09 5.32 -4.71
C SER A 242 0.63 4.73 -5.93
N TRP A 243 0.72 3.40 -5.99
CA TRP A 243 1.45 2.63 -7.00
C TRP A 243 0.83 1.25 -7.22
N GLY A 244 1.27 0.56 -8.26
CA GLY A 244 0.86 -0.82 -8.55
C GLY A 244 1.50 -1.36 -9.83
N LEU A 245 0.95 -2.47 -10.32
CA LEU A 245 1.32 -3.11 -11.56
C LEU A 245 0.47 -2.56 -12.71
N PHE A 246 1.13 -2.09 -13.78
CA PHE A 246 0.45 -1.57 -14.98
C PHE A 246 0.30 -2.61 -16.08
N ASP A 247 1.27 -3.52 -16.15
CA ASP A 247 1.39 -4.50 -17.22
C ASP A 247 1.71 -5.86 -16.62
N ARG A 248 0.83 -6.82 -16.86
CA ARG A 248 0.99 -8.21 -16.41
C ARG A 248 1.94 -9.05 -17.27
N ALA A 249 2.48 -8.49 -18.35
CA ALA A 249 3.45 -9.22 -19.19
C ALA A 249 4.72 -9.65 -18.41
N GLY A 250 5.03 -8.94 -17.30
CA GLY A 250 6.13 -9.31 -16.40
C GLY A 250 5.73 -10.27 -15.26
N ASP A 251 4.49 -10.70 -15.21
CA ASP A 251 3.95 -11.64 -14.22
C ASP A 251 3.74 -13.04 -14.83
N ALA A 252 3.60 -14.07 -14.01
CA ALA A 252 3.21 -15.39 -14.48
C ALA A 252 1.72 -15.40 -14.91
N PRO A 253 1.29 -16.35 -15.76
CA PRO A 253 -0.11 -16.50 -16.15
C PRO A 253 -1.03 -16.64 -14.93
N ILE A 254 -2.25 -16.10 -15.04
CA ILE A 254 -3.30 -16.30 -14.02
C ILE A 254 -3.57 -17.78 -13.84
N GLY A 255 -3.63 -18.22 -12.58
CA GLY A 255 -3.77 -19.63 -12.21
C GLY A 255 -2.43 -20.34 -11.99
N SER A 256 -1.30 -19.75 -12.40
CA SER A 256 0.01 -20.22 -12.00
C SER A 256 0.25 -19.96 -10.51
N PRO A 257 0.87 -20.89 -9.75
CA PRO A 257 1.24 -20.68 -8.35
C PRO A 257 2.26 -19.54 -8.16
N GLU A 258 2.95 -19.13 -9.20
CA GLU A 258 3.95 -18.06 -9.20
C GLU A 258 3.35 -16.67 -9.38
N ASN A 259 2.10 -16.59 -9.85
CA ASN A 259 1.42 -15.36 -10.22
C ASN A 259 1.30 -14.38 -9.03
N TYR A 260 1.53 -13.11 -9.29
CA TYR A 260 1.27 -12.04 -8.31
C TYR A 260 -0.16 -11.51 -8.41
N SER A 261 -0.61 -11.26 -9.64
CA SER A 261 -1.80 -10.43 -9.93
C SER A 261 -3.07 -10.97 -9.31
N ALA A 262 -3.24 -12.32 -9.27
CA ALA A 262 -4.46 -12.99 -8.84
C ALA A 262 -4.24 -14.14 -7.84
N ASN A 263 -3.01 -14.32 -7.34
CA ASN A 263 -2.70 -15.37 -6.37
C ASN A 263 -2.65 -14.80 -4.94
N PRO A 264 -3.59 -15.13 -4.05
CA PRO A 264 -3.58 -14.67 -2.65
C PRO A 264 -2.37 -15.19 -1.87
N ASP A 265 -1.74 -16.30 -2.30
CA ASP A 265 -0.58 -16.89 -1.65
C ASP A 265 0.75 -16.22 -2.05
N HIS A 266 0.74 -15.28 -3.01
CA HIS A 266 1.94 -14.54 -3.34
C HIS A 266 2.45 -13.78 -2.10
N PRO A 267 3.77 -13.82 -1.79
CA PRO A 267 4.32 -13.25 -0.54
C PRO A 267 3.95 -11.79 -0.28
N PHE A 268 3.86 -10.97 -1.34
CA PHE A 268 3.44 -9.58 -1.18
C PHE A 268 1.96 -9.44 -0.84
N ASN A 269 1.08 -10.26 -1.41
CA ASN A 269 -0.34 -10.28 -1.05
C ASN A 269 -0.52 -10.75 0.40
N GLN A 270 0.24 -11.75 0.83
CA GLN A 270 0.25 -12.25 2.21
C GLN A 270 0.69 -11.19 3.22
N ILE A 271 1.81 -10.50 2.98
CA ILE A 271 2.30 -9.48 3.93
C ILE A 271 1.39 -8.24 3.96
N THR A 272 0.70 -7.95 2.87
CA THR A 272 -0.32 -6.89 2.83
C THR A 272 -1.46 -7.20 3.81
N GLY A 273 -1.99 -8.42 3.78
CA GLY A 273 -2.98 -8.87 4.77
C GLY A 273 -2.43 -8.85 6.20
N ALA A 274 -1.15 -9.24 6.40
CA ALA A 274 -0.48 -9.20 7.70
C ALA A 274 -0.41 -7.80 8.29
N LEU A 275 -0.13 -6.80 7.47
CA LEU A 275 -0.05 -5.40 7.89
C LEU A 275 -1.42 -4.89 8.36
N VAL A 276 -2.50 -5.26 7.67
CA VAL A 276 -3.87 -4.95 8.11
C VAL A 276 -4.20 -5.67 9.43
N ALA A 277 -3.86 -6.95 9.54
CA ALA A 277 -4.08 -7.74 10.76
C ALA A 277 -3.29 -7.21 11.96
N ALA A 278 -2.12 -6.60 11.75
CA ALA A 278 -1.36 -5.90 12.79
C ALA A 278 -2.06 -4.61 13.28
N GLY A 279 -3.07 -4.12 12.56
CA GLY A 279 -3.88 -2.96 12.97
C GLY A 279 -3.67 -1.70 12.14
N ALA A 280 -2.99 -1.77 10.99
CA ALA A 280 -2.86 -0.65 10.07
C ALA A 280 -4.03 -0.58 9.09
N ASP A 281 -4.51 0.64 8.79
CA ASP A 281 -5.41 0.87 7.66
C ASP A 281 -4.56 1.04 6.40
N VAL A 282 -4.65 0.09 5.50
CA VAL A 282 -3.85 0.09 4.26
C VAL A 282 -4.71 0.56 3.09
N PHE A 283 -4.29 1.65 2.47
CA PHE A 283 -4.92 2.25 1.30
C PHE A 283 -4.08 1.99 0.05
N PHE A 284 -4.75 1.65 -1.03
CA PHE A 284 -4.16 1.57 -2.36
C PHE A 284 -4.95 2.39 -3.37
N ALA A 285 -4.23 3.07 -4.25
CA ALA A 285 -4.82 3.62 -5.46
C ALA A 285 -5.38 2.49 -6.34
N ALA A 286 -6.55 2.66 -6.95
CA ALA A 286 -7.14 1.63 -7.81
C ALA A 286 -6.30 1.36 -9.07
N GLY A 287 -5.56 2.37 -9.54
CA GLY A 287 -4.77 2.31 -10.77
C GLY A 287 -5.30 3.29 -11.83
N ASN A 288 -4.50 3.51 -12.86
CA ASN A 288 -4.82 4.44 -13.94
C ASN A 288 -5.03 3.74 -15.30
N CYS A 289 -5.57 2.52 -15.27
CA CYS A 289 -5.84 1.70 -16.44
C CYS A 289 -7.35 1.59 -16.74
N GLY A 290 -8.14 2.64 -16.46
CA GLY A 290 -9.56 2.70 -16.80
C GLY A 290 -9.82 2.72 -18.30
N ALA A 291 -11.06 2.37 -18.72
CA ALA A 291 -11.41 2.15 -20.11
C ALA A 291 -11.27 3.39 -21.01
N ASP A 292 -11.61 4.59 -20.48
CA ASP A 292 -11.76 5.76 -21.35
C ASP A 292 -10.44 6.49 -21.63
N CYS A 293 -9.44 6.33 -20.76
CA CYS A 293 -8.20 7.10 -20.86
C CYS A 293 -7.06 6.41 -20.08
N PRO A 294 -6.70 5.18 -20.45
CA PRO A 294 -5.66 4.43 -19.72
C PRO A 294 -4.29 5.09 -19.83
N ASP A 295 -3.47 4.92 -18.79
CA ASP A 295 -2.05 5.26 -18.84
C ASP A 295 -1.34 4.44 -19.92
N ARG A 296 -0.35 5.03 -20.60
CA ARG A 296 0.39 4.37 -21.69
C ARG A 296 1.19 3.14 -21.22
N ARG A 297 1.41 2.98 -19.94
CA ARG A 297 2.11 1.82 -19.35
C ARG A 297 1.18 0.63 -19.13
N CYS A 298 -0.14 0.80 -19.29
CA CYS A 298 -1.09 -0.29 -19.14
C CYS A 298 -0.84 -1.35 -20.22
N GLY A 299 -0.68 -2.59 -19.79
CA GLY A 299 -0.45 -3.71 -20.69
C GLY A 299 -1.62 -3.99 -21.62
N THR A 300 -1.35 -4.70 -22.70
CA THR A 300 -2.41 -5.18 -23.59
C THR A 300 -3.33 -6.13 -22.81
N GLY A 301 -4.62 -5.78 -22.68
CA GLY A 301 -5.59 -6.53 -21.88
C GLY A 301 -5.60 -6.18 -20.40
N ASP A 302 -4.89 -5.12 -19.98
CA ASP A 302 -4.86 -4.64 -18.59
C ASP A 302 -5.64 -3.32 -18.42
N THR A 303 -6.60 -3.06 -19.27
CA THR A 303 -7.40 -1.83 -19.26
C THR A 303 -8.88 -2.12 -19.09
N GLY A 304 -9.59 -1.18 -18.45
CA GLY A 304 -11.03 -1.22 -18.29
C GLY A 304 -11.55 -2.20 -17.24
N PRO A 305 -12.87 -2.51 -17.30
CA PRO A 305 -13.54 -3.31 -16.29
C PRO A 305 -12.98 -4.73 -16.19
N GLY A 306 -12.72 -5.18 -14.95
CA GLY A 306 -12.26 -6.53 -14.65
C GLY A 306 -10.81 -6.84 -15.01
N ALA A 307 -10.11 -5.91 -15.65
CA ALA A 307 -8.77 -6.12 -16.17
C ALA A 307 -7.74 -5.11 -15.65
N SER A 308 -8.06 -4.28 -14.66
CA SER A 308 -7.20 -3.12 -14.34
C SER A 308 -6.89 -2.93 -12.85
N ILE A 309 -7.35 -3.82 -11.94
CA ILE A 309 -7.02 -3.77 -10.51
C ILE A 309 -6.42 -5.12 -10.08
N HIS A 310 -5.10 -5.14 -9.87
CA HIS A 310 -4.32 -6.36 -9.69
C HIS A 310 -3.68 -6.48 -8.31
N GLY A 311 -3.35 -7.71 -7.90
CA GLY A 311 -2.55 -8.02 -6.72
C GLY A 311 -3.02 -7.28 -5.47
N ALA A 312 -2.10 -6.73 -4.70
CA ALA A 312 -2.40 -6.05 -3.43
C ALA A 312 -3.37 -4.86 -3.58
N ASN A 313 -3.42 -4.20 -4.76
CA ASN A 313 -4.40 -3.14 -5.01
C ASN A 313 -5.84 -3.70 -5.01
N SER A 314 -6.02 -5.00 -5.23
CA SER A 314 -7.31 -5.70 -5.16
C SER A 314 -7.50 -6.60 -3.92
N HIS A 315 -6.57 -6.54 -2.94
CA HIS A 315 -6.64 -7.36 -1.74
C HIS A 315 -7.94 -7.08 -0.94
N PRO A 316 -8.65 -8.10 -0.41
CA PRO A 316 -9.92 -7.91 0.30
C PRO A 316 -9.83 -6.98 1.51
N ASP A 317 -8.70 -6.99 2.23
CA ASP A 317 -8.55 -6.27 3.50
C ASP A 317 -8.12 -4.80 3.34
N VAL A 318 -7.57 -4.40 2.18
CA VAL A 318 -7.17 -3.01 1.93
C VAL A 318 -8.35 -2.15 1.48
N VAL A 319 -8.18 -0.84 1.56
CA VAL A 319 -9.10 0.14 0.97
C VAL A 319 -8.57 0.55 -0.40
N THR A 320 -9.23 0.14 -1.46
CA THR A 320 -8.88 0.48 -2.85
C THR A 320 -9.69 1.69 -3.31
N VAL A 321 -9.01 2.73 -3.78
CA VAL A 321 -9.62 4.04 -4.00
C VAL A 321 -9.61 4.42 -5.49
N ALA A 322 -10.80 4.56 -6.07
CA ALA A 322 -11.06 5.12 -7.40
C ALA A 322 -10.99 6.67 -7.37
N ALA A 323 -11.05 7.31 -8.53
CA ALA A 323 -10.87 8.75 -8.65
C ALA A 323 -12.06 9.46 -9.29
N VAL A 324 -12.52 10.54 -8.62
CA VAL A 324 -13.51 11.49 -9.14
C VAL A 324 -13.02 12.93 -9.00
N THR A 325 -13.57 13.85 -9.79
CA THR A 325 -13.34 15.29 -9.62
C THR A 325 -14.11 15.85 -8.43
N VAL A 326 -13.84 17.11 -8.02
CA VAL A 326 -14.63 17.82 -7.00
C VAL A 326 -16.07 18.09 -7.44
N THR A 327 -16.39 17.91 -8.73
CA THR A 327 -17.74 18.01 -9.30
C THR A 327 -18.40 16.64 -9.49
N ASP A 328 -17.87 15.60 -8.86
CA ASP A 328 -18.40 14.24 -8.86
C ASP A 328 -18.35 13.51 -10.22
N ARG A 329 -17.56 13.99 -11.16
CA ARG A 329 -17.36 13.32 -12.44
C ARG A 329 -16.28 12.23 -12.26
N ARG A 330 -16.58 10.98 -12.63
CA ARG A 330 -15.58 9.91 -12.71
C ARG A 330 -14.45 10.32 -13.65
N LEU A 331 -13.24 10.03 -13.28
CA LEU A 331 -12.06 10.24 -14.12
C LEU A 331 -11.80 9.01 -14.99
N GLY A 332 -11.78 9.17 -16.31
CA GLY A 332 -11.76 8.05 -17.27
C GLY A 332 -10.58 7.09 -17.13
N TYR A 333 -9.46 7.58 -16.62
CA TYR A 333 -8.29 6.75 -16.32
C TYR A 333 -8.47 5.87 -15.07
N SER A 334 -9.40 6.18 -14.17
CA SER A 334 -9.57 5.41 -12.94
C SER A 334 -9.88 3.94 -13.25
N SER A 335 -9.04 3.03 -12.75
CA SER A 335 -9.21 1.60 -12.93
C SER A 335 -10.55 1.13 -12.37
N GLN A 336 -11.11 0.10 -13.00
CA GLN A 336 -12.46 -0.40 -12.78
C GLN A 336 -12.43 -1.85 -12.32
N GLY A 337 -13.34 -2.20 -11.41
CA GLY A 337 -13.54 -3.57 -10.97
C GLY A 337 -14.18 -4.48 -12.04
N PRO A 338 -14.33 -5.76 -11.71
CA PRO A 338 -13.90 -6.43 -10.48
C PRO A 338 -12.39 -6.49 -10.32
N GLY A 339 -11.91 -6.56 -9.06
CA GLY A 339 -10.50 -6.77 -8.78
C GLY A 339 -10.08 -8.24 -8.89
N ALA A 340 -8.81 -8.47 -9.15
CA ALA A 340 -8.28 -9.82 -9.42
C ALA A 340 -8.28 -10.75 -8.18
N LEU A 341 -8.02 -10.21 -6.96
CA LEU A 341 -8.06 -10.99 -5.71
C LEU A 341 -9.43 -10.95 -5.03
N TYR A 342 -10.17 -9.85 -5.20
CA TYR A 342 -11.50 -9.68 -4.62
C TYR A 342 -12.39 -8.90 -5.57
N SER A 343 -13.55 -9.48 -5.92
CA SER A 343 -14.43 -8.95 -6.97
C SER A 343 -14.99 -7.56 -6.65
N ARG A 344 -15.31 -7.27 -5.37
CA ARG A 344 -15.86 -5.97 -4.97
C ARG A 344 -14.78 -4.91 -4.78
N LYS A 345 -14.15 -4.51 -5.90
CA LYS A 345 -13.17 -3.43 -5.98
C LYS A 345 -13.55 -2.49 -7.14
N PRO A 346 -13.29 -1.17 -6.98
CA PRO A 346 -12.73 -0.47 -5.82
C PRO A 346 -13.66 -0.50 -4.61
N ASP A 347 -13.17 -0.10 -3.41
CA ASP A 347 -13.99 0.00 -2.21
C ASP A 347 -14.77 1.31 -2.15
N LEU A 348 -14.14 2.41 -2.57
CA LEU A 348 -14.72 3.75 -2.59
C LEU A 348 -13.93 4.66 -3.55
N ALA A 349 -14.39 5.87 -3.74
CA ALA A 349 -13.73 6.90 -4.53
C ALA A 349 -13.22 8.05 -3.65
N GLY A 350 -12.10 8.64 -4.07
CA GLY A 350 -11.54 9.87 -3.52
C GLY A 350 -11.50 10.99 -4.55
N LEU A 351 -11.33 12.23 -4.09
CA LEU A 351 -11.23 13.38 -4.95
C LEU A 351 -9.82 13.50 -5.57
N SER A 352 -9.75 13.84 -6.83
CA SER A 352 -8.51 13.96 -7.60
C SER A 352 -8.62 15.02 -8.69
N HIS A 353 -7.51 15.30 -9.37
CA HIS A 353 -7.40 16.21 -10.52
C HIS A 353 -7.72 17.67 -10.18
N PHE A 354 -7.05 18.22 -9.19
CA PHE A 354 -7.22 19.58 -8.69
C PHE A 354 -5.89 20.33 -8.56
N LYS A 355 -5.90 21.65 -8.40
CA LYS A 355 -4.71 22.43 -8.02
C LYS A 355 -4.42 22.23 -6.54
N GLY A 356 -3.29 21.59 -6.20
CA GLY A 356 -2.95 21.18 -4.84
C GLY A 356 -1.51 21.50 -4.44
N SER A 357 -0.65 20.52 -4.44
CA SER A 357 0.72 20.54 -3.91
C SER A 357 1.67 21.54 -4.59
N GLY A 358 1.39 21.91 -5.82
CA GLY A 358 2.31 22.70 -6.65
C GLY A 358 3.52 21.90 -7.16
N ILE A 359 3.55 20.58 -6.97
CA ILE A 359 4.56 19.69 -7.56
C ILE A 359 4.27 19.48 -9.05
N TYR A 360 2.99 19.35 -9.39
CA TYR A 360 2.49 19.22 -10.75
C TYR A 360 1.46 20.31 -11.04
N PRO A 361 1.17 20.62 -12.31
CA PRO A 361 0.10 21.56 -12.68
C PRO A 361 -1.27 21.17 -12.11
N ALA A 362 -1.51 19.86 -11.96
CA ALA A 362 -2.64 19.29 -11.25
C ALA A 362 -2.15 18.09 -10.43
N ASP A 363 -2.61 17.98 -9.20
CA ASP A 363 -2.51 16.76 -8.42
C ASP A 363 -3.57 15.80 -8.99
N GLY A 364 -3.12 14.69 -9.60
CA GLY A 364 -3.98 13.83 -10.42
C GLY A 364 -3.64 12.35 -10.29
N GLY A 365 -4.44 11.53 -10.98
CA GLY A 365 -4.37 10.08 -10.86
C GLY A 365 -5.15 9.53 -9.66
N THR A 366 -5.36 8.23 -9.62
CA THR A 366 -5.82 7.55 -8.40
C THR A 366 -4.80 7.67 -7.27
N SER A 367 -3.55 8.05 -7.62
CA SER A 367 -2.46 8.43 -6.69
C SER A 367 -2.83 9.57 -5.75
N VAL A 368 -3.75 10.43 -6.13
CA VAL A 368 -4.24 11.57 -5.33
C VAL A 368 -5.51 11.19 -4.57
N ALA A 369 -6.40 10.45 -5.22
CA ALA A 369 -7.63 9.98 -4.61
C ALA A 369 -7.37 9.13 -3.34
N SER A 370 -6.36 8.25 -3.39
CA SER A 370 -5.97 7.38 -2.30
C SER A 370 -5.48 8.15 -1.06
N PRO A 371 -4.49 9.05 -1.14
CA PRO A 371 -4.02 9.81 0.02
C PRO A 371 -5.06 10.79 0.56
N VAL A 372 -5.93 11.36 -0.27
CA VAL A 372 -7.07 12.18 0.18
C VAL A 372 -7.99 11.34 1.08
N ALA A 373 -8.30 10.09 0.69
CA ALA A 373 -9.10 9.16 1.51
C ALA A 373 -8.32 8.70 2.76
N ALA A 374 -7.04 8.39 2.64
CA ALA A 374 -6.17 8.00 3.75
C ALA A 374 -6.07 9.13 4.81
N GLY A 375 -6.05 10.38 4.39
CA GLY A 375 -6.09 11.55 5.29
C GLY A 375 -7.37 11.61 6.14
N VAL A 376 -8.52 11.29 5.55
CA VAL A 376 -9.79 11.19 6.31
C VAL A 376 -9.70 10.07 7.34
N ALA A 377 -9.21 8.89 6.95
CA ALA A 377 -8.98 7.77 7.87
C ALA A 377 -8.01 8.15 9.01
N ALA A 378 -6.91 8.83 8.70
CA ALA A 378 -5.95 9.29 9.70
C ALA A 378 -6.58 10.27 10.71
N ALA A 379 -7.41 11.20 10.25
CA ALA A 379 -8.14 12.08 11.15
C ALA A 379 -9.08 11.30 12.08
N LEU A 380 -9.81 10.30 11.59
CA LEU A 380 -10.70 9.44 12.38
C LEU A 380 -9.93 8.56 13.37
N ARG A 381 -8.75 8.05 12.99
CA ARG A 381 -7.86 7.25 13.85
C ARG A 381 -7.37 7.99 15.09
N GLN A 382 -7.29 9.31 15.05
CA GLN A 382 -7.00 10.11 16.24
C GLN A 382 -8.01 9.84 17.37
N ALA A 383 -9.31 9.69 17.05
CA ALA A 383 -10.36 9.44 18.03
C ALA A 383 -10.63 7.95 18.27
N ARG A 384 -10.36 7.10 17.29
CA ARG A 384 -10.68 5.67 17.31
C ARG A 384 -9.46 4.85 16.87
N PRO A 385 -8.53 4.53 17.80
CA PRO A 385 -7.41 3.63 17.51
C PRO A 385 -7.91 2.22 17.09
N ALA A 386 -7.03 1.39 16.54
CA ALA A 386 -7.40 0.10 15.93
C ALA A 386 -7.95 -0.93 16.95
N ASP A 387 -7.54 -0.82 18.22
CA ASP A 387 -8.09 -1.61 19.33
C ASP A 387 -9.56 -1.29 19.66
N ARG A 388 -10.04 -0.11 19.28
CA ARG A 388 -11.43 0.35 19.47
C ARG A 388 -12.27 0.38 18.21
N LEU A 389 -11.65 0.34 17.06
CA LEU A 389 -12.27 0.28 15.75
C LEU A 389 -11.31 -0.44 14.80
N ALA A 390 -11.40 -1.76 14.69
CA ALA A 390 -10.52 -2.56 13.85
C ALA A 390 -10.47 -2.03 12.39
N PRO A 391 -9.39 -2.29 11.62
CA PRO A 391 -9.29 -1.82 10.23
C PRO A 391 -10.50 -2.18 9.37
N ALA A 392 -10.99 -3.42 9.46
CA ALA A 392 -12.20 -3.84 8.74
C ALA A 392 -13.46 -3.04 9.14
N GLN A 393 -13.56 -2.64 10.41
CA GLN A 393 -14.68 -1.82 10.90
C GLN A 393 -14.57 -0.37 10.40
N LEU A 394 -13.35 0.20 10.35
CA LEU A 394 -13.14 1.53 9.76
C LEU A 394 -13.43 1.50 8.26
N LYS A 395 -12.93 0.51 7.52
CA LYS A 395 -13.25 0.30 6.11
C LYS A 395 -14.77 0.24 5.91
N GLY A 396 -15.48 -0.60 6.65
CA GLY A 396 -16.94 -0.70 6.58
C GLY A 396 -17.67 0.59 6.97
N LEU A 397 -17.14 1.39 7.91
CA LEU A 397 -17.64 2.71 8.22
C LEU A 397 -17.53 3.65 7.02
N LEU A 398 -16.34 3.74 6.42
CA LEU A 398 -16.10 4.60 5.25
C LEU A 398 -17.01 4.22 4.08
N GLN A 399 -17.20 2.92 3.82
CA GLN A 399 -18.11 2.41 2.79
C GLN A 399 -19.57 2.82 3.05
N ARG A 400 -20.08 2.58 4.27
CA ARG A 400 -21.49 2.92 4.63
C ARG A 400 -21.79 4.41 4.70
N THR A 401 -20.77 5.23 4.84
CA THR A 401 -20.92 6.69 4.92
C THR A 401 -20.45 7.39 3.66
N ALA A 402 -20.00 6.66 2.66
CA ALA A 402 -19.66 7.20 1.34
C ALA A 402 -20.91 7.82 0.70
N ARG A 403 -20.67 8.85 -0.10
CA ARG A 403 -21.73 9.48 -0.87
C ARG A 403 -21.84 8.77 -2.21
N ASP A 404 -22.86 7.97 -2.35
CA ASP A 404 -23.16 7.25 -3.59
C ASP A 404 -23.42 8.22 -4.74
N LEU A 405 -22.85 7.96 -5.92
CA LEU A 405 -23.01 8.76 -7.14
C LEU A 405 -23.62 7.95 -8.30
N GLY A 406 -23.79 6.67 -8.13
CA GLY A 406 -24.29 5.74 -9.16
C GLY A 406 -25.68 5.21 -8.81
N GLY A 407 -25.92 3.96 -9.13
CA GLY A 407 -27.05 3.19 -8.62
C GLY A 407 -26.82 2.79 -7.16
N ASP A 408 -27.90 2.51 -6.42
CA ASP A 408 -27.83 2.18 -4.99
C ASP A 408 -26.83 1.06 -4.70
N GLY A 409 -25.84 1.38 -3.86
CA GLY A 409 -24.90 0.43 -3.30
C GLY A 409 -23.52 0.42 -3.96
N TRP A 410 -22.94 -0.76 -4.14
CA TRP A 410 -21.59 -0.90 -4.68
C TRP A 410 -21.60 -1.09 -6.21
N ASP A 411 -20.72 -0.37 -6.90
CA ASP A 411 -20.47 -0.51 -8.33
C ASP A 411 -18.99 -0.68 -8.68
N TYR A 412 -18.69 -1.06 -9.93
CA TYR A 412 -17.33 -1.31 -10.42
C TYR A 412 -16.50 -0.05 -10.69
N ASP A 413 -17.12 1.11 -10.78
CA ASP A 413 -16.46 2.39 -11.09
C ASP A 413 -15.98 3.12 -9.86
N LEU A 414 -16.83 3.21 -8.83
CA LEU A 414 -16.64 4.06 -7.66
C LEU A 414 -16.73 3.32 -6.33
N GLY A 415 -16.98 2.01 -6.36
CA GLY A 415 -17.23 1.23 -5.15
C GLY A 415 -18.54 1.65 -4.47
N TYR A 416 -18.49 1.95 -3.18
CA TYR A 416 -19.64 2.47 -2.42
C TYR A 416 -19.83 4.00 -2.57
N GLY A 417 -19.09 4.65 -3.47
CA GLY A 417 -19.18 6.09 -3.70
C GLY A 417 -18.03 6.91 -3.11
N VAL A 418 -18.18 8.21 -3.09
CA VAL A 418 -17.14 9.18 -2.68
C VAL A 418 -17.06 9.26 -1.17
N ILE A 419 -15.85 9.16 -0.63
CA ILE A 419 -15.59 9.29 0.80
C ILE A 419 -16.16 10.61 1.36
N ASP A 420 -16.86 10.53 2.50
CA ASP A 420 -17.49 11.66 3.20
C ASP A 420 -17.07 11.68 4.67
N ALA A 421 -16.18 12.61 5.02
CA ALA A 421 -15.69 12.77 6.38
C ALA A 421 -16.76 13.29 7.34
N ALA A 422 -17.71 14.10 6.86
CA ALA A 422 -18.77 14.64 7.71
C ALA A 422 -19.75 13.52 8.11
N ALA A 423 -20.13 12.68 7.17
CA ALA A 423 -20.98 11.51 7.43
C ALA A 423 -20.28 10.51 8.36
N ALA A 424 -18.98 10.25 8.18
CA ALA A 424 -18.19 9.37 9.04
C ALA A 424 -18.10 9.89 10.49
N VAL A 425 -17.84 11.20 10.68
CA VAL A 425 -17.83 11.84 12.02
C VAL A 425 -19.19 11.70 12.69
N LYS A 426 -20.27 11.93 11.96
CA LYS A 426 -21.64 11.78 12.46
C LYS A 426 -21.94 10.33 12.89
N ALA A 427 -21.57 9.36 12.05
CA ALA A 427 -21.78 7.94 12.32
C ALA A 427 -20.99 7.45 13.56
N LEU A 428 -19.80 7.99 13.80
CA LEU A 428 -19.00 7.71 15.00
C LEU A 428 -19.50 8.44 16.25
N ARG A 429 -20.54 9.27 16.15
CA ARG A 429 -21.10 10.09 17.24
C ARG A 429 -20.02 10.91 17.97
N LEU A 430 -19.10 11.49 17.21
CA LEU A 430 -18.03 12.32 17.76
C LEU A 430 -18.56 13.72 18.05
N GLN A 431 -18.59 14.10 19.34
CA GLN A 431 -19.04 15.41 19.79
C GLN A 431 -18.03 16.50 19.39
N PRO A 432 -18.49 17.74 19.07
CA PRO A 432 -17.60 18.87 18.91
C PRO A 432 -16.79 19.10 20.20
N LYS A 433 -15.50 19.35 20.10
CA LYS A 433 -14.72 19.80 21.26
C LYS A 433 -15.24 21.16 21.72
N ALA A 434 -15.62 21.26 23.01
CA ALA A 434 -15.97 22.53 23.62
C ALA A 434 -14.81 23.53 23.38
N ARG A 435 -15.13 24.70 22.83
CA ARG A 435 -14.16 25.82 22.76
C ARG A 435 -13.73 26.15 24.17
N ARG A 436 -12.44 25.92 24.50
CA ARG A 436 -11.86 26.52 25.72
C ARG A 436 -12.02 28.05 25.56
N ARG A 437 -12.94 28.64 26.32
CA ARG A 437 -12.98 30.09 26.47
C ARG A 437 -11.60 30.48 27.01
N ALA A 438 -10.86 31.28 26.27
CA ALA A 438 -9.72 31.97 26.82
C ALA A 438 -10.21 32.73 28.07
N LYS A 439 -9.73 32.38 29.26
CA LYS A 439 -9.93 33.24 30.44
C LYS A 439 -9.28 34.57 30.09
N ALA A 440 -10.13 35.58 29.94
CA ALA A 440 -9.67 36.96 29.93
C ALA A 440 -8.95 37.19 31.27
N ILE A 441 -7.68 37.37 31.22
CA ILE A 441 -6.91 37.89 32.35
C ILE A 441 -7.30 39.37 32.48
N ARG A 442 -8.01 39.68 33.55
CA ARG A 442 -8.22 41.04 33.98
C ARG A 442 -6.98 41.51 34.76
#